data_f9341d7ec9d9ee44eb5e5f39ad46f674
#
_entry.id   f9341d7ec9d9ee44eb5e5f39ad46f674
#
_cell.length_a   1.000
_cell.length_b   1.000
_cell.length_c   1.000
_cell.angle_alpha   90.00
_cell.angle_beta   90.00
_cell.angle_gamma   90.00
#
_symmetry.space_group_name_H-M   'P 1'
#
loop_
_entity.id
_entity.type
_entity.pdbx_description
1 polymer ?
#
loop_
_entity_poly.entity_id
_entity_poly.type
_entity_poly.pdbx_seq_one_letter_code
_entity_poly.pdbx_strand_id
1 'polypeptide(L)'
;YYMVYAAFGPTGGAEHLAYSTSKSATGPWEYQGVIMPSQGGCYTNHPGVVDFMGHSYLFYHDQKLKGGSSFHRSVSVEEFTYNEDGTFPTLNMTEDGPAPIAKLDPYQWTEAETYAKGTNVESEGNGTVGMNLCDIKNGSTIKVKNVDFGEKSAVSFRAAIASEKKATMELHLDSADGPLIGTLSICLLYTSPSPRDKRQS
;
A
#
# COMPACT_ATOMS: atom_id res chain seq x y z
N TYR A 1 -6.09 14.74 -24.20
CA TYR A 1 -4.87 14.38 -23.46
C TYR A 1 -4.92 15.02 -22.08
N TYR A 2 -4.43 14.30 -21.08
CA TYR A 2 -4.26 14.78 -19.71
C TYR A 2 -2.79 14.76 -19.36
N MET A 3 -2.35 15.81 -18.70
CA MET A 3 -1.03 15.89 -18.08
C MET A 3 -1.25 16.10 -16.58
N VAL A 4 -0.89 15.12 -15.77
CA VAL A 4 -0.98 15.19 -14.31
C VAL A 4 0.40 15.42 -13.71
N TYR A 5 0.51 16.29 -12.72
CA TYR A 5 1.80 16.72 -12.19
C TYR A 5 1.71 17.24 -10.76
N ALA A 6 2.84 17.24 -10.09
CA ALA A 6 3.03 17.94 -8.83
C ALA A 6 3.24 19.43 -9.07
N ALA A 7 2.66 20.27 -8.24
CA ALA A 7 2.79 21.71 -8.33
C ALA A 7 2.86 22.35 -6.94
N PHE A 8 3.53 23.49 -6.86
CA PHE A 8 3.51 24.36 -5.69
C PHE A 8 2.38 25.38 -5.80
N GLY A 9 1.84 25.77 -4.66
CA GLY A 9 0.96 26.94 -4.62
C GLY A 9 1.71 28.23 -4.92
N PRO A 10 1.01 29.34 -5.19
CA PRO A 10 1.61 30.65 -5.53
C PRO A 10 2.60 31.17 -4.47
N THR A 11 2.42 30.74 -3.23
CA THR A 11 3.27 31.14 -2.09
C THR A 11 4.30 30.05 -1.71
N GLY A 12 4.46 29.02 -2.53
CA GLY A 12 5.28 27.84 -2.19
C GLY A 12 4.54 26.92 -1.23
N GLY A 13 5.30 26.15 -0.44
CA GLY A 13 4.78 25.17 0.51
C GLY A 13 4.90 23.73 0.00
N ALA A 14 4.13 22.82 0.55
CA ALA A 14 4.11 21.44 0.10
C ALA A 14 3.39 21.29 -1.25
N GLU A 15 3.84 20.32 -2.04
CA GLU A 15 3.24 20.05 -3.34
C GLU A 15 1.79 19.58 -3.21
N HIS A 16 0.98 20.00 -4.17
CA HIS A 16 -0.34 19.44 -4.46
C HIS A 16 -0.32 18.78 -5.83
N LEU A 17 -1.31 17.96 -6.14
CA LEU A 17 -1.46 17.31 -7.44
C LEU A 17 -2.45 18.08 -8.29
N ALA A 18 -2.02 18.44 -9.48
CA ALA A 18 -2.79 19.23 -10.43
C ALA A 18 -2.79 18.59 -11.82
N TYR A 19 -3.61 19.10 -12.70
CA TYR A 19 -3.64 18.65 -14.07
C TYR A 19 -3.96 19.74 -15.08
N SER A 20 -3.54 19.49 -16.30
CA SER A 20 -3.88 20.26 -17.50
C SER A 20 -4.40 19.33 -18.58
N THR A 21 -5.20 19.86 -19.49
CA THR A 21 -5.71 19.12 -20.66
C THR A 21 -5.26 19.77 -21.95
N SER A 22 -5.24 18.98 -23.02
CA SER A 22 -4.98 19.44 -24.38
C SER A 22 -5.66 18.55 -25.41
N LYS A 23 -5.96 19.10 -26.58
CA LYS A 23 -6.40 18.34 -27.75
C LYS A 23 -5.23 17.67 -28.49
N SER A 24 -3.99 18.06 -28.19
CA SER A 24 -2.78 17.52 -28.77
C SER A 24 -1.76 17.12 -27.70
N ALA A 25 -1.01 16.05 -27.91
CA ALA A 25 0.05 15.61 -26.99
C ALA A 25 1.18 16.67 -26.81
N THR A 26 1.32 17.59 -27.75
CA THR A 26 2.31 18.67 -27.71
C THR A 26 1.74 20.00 -27.24
N GLY A 27 0.48 20.06 -26.81
CA GLY A 27 -0.20 21.28 -26.37
C GLY A 27 -0.90 22.05 -27.51
N PRO A 28 -1.36 23.27 -27.23
CA PRO A 28 -1.22 23.97 -25.97
C PRO A 28 -1.98 23.28 -24.81
N TRP A 29 -1.45 23.41 -23.59
CA TRP A 29 -2.01 22.85 -22.40
C TRP A 29 -2.81 23.90 -21.62
N GLU A 30 -4.00 23.55 -21.19
CA GLU A 30 -4.87 24.40 -20.37
C GLU A 30 -4.96 23.83 -18.96
N TYR A 31 -4.61 24.63 -17.97
CA TYR A 31 -4.74 24.27 -16.55
C TYR A 31 -6.21 24.07 -16.17
N GLN A 32 -6.51 22.93 -15.55
CA GLN A 32 -7.89 22.57 -15.18
C GLN A 32 -8.14 22.62 -13.67
N GLY A 33 -7.12 22.50 -12.85
CA GLY A 33 -7.30 22.57 -11.41
C GLY A 33 -6.47 21.58 -10.62
N VAL A 34 -6.82 21.46 -9.35
CA VAL A 34 -6.21 20.60 -8.36
C VAL A 34 -6.96 19.28 -8.28
N ILE A 35 -6.24 18.16 -8.47
CA ILE A 35 -6.79 16.83 -8.27
C ILE A 35 -6.79 16.49 -6.78
N MET A 36 -5.65 16.74 -6.09
CA MET A 36 -5.49 16.45 -4.67
C MET A 36 -4.75 17.60 -3.99
N PRO A 37 -5.35 18.26 -2.99
CA PRO A 37 -4.67 19.28 -2.18
C PRO A 37 -3.47 18.68 -1.44
N SER A 38 -2.54 19.52 -0.97
CA SER A 38 -1.43 19.10 -0.13
C SER A 38 -1.95 18.41 1.13
N GLN A 39 -1.63 17.13 1.30
CA GLN A 39 -2.11 16.27 2.39
C GLN A 39 -1.01 15.26 2.77
N GLY A 40 -1.27 14.45 3.81
CA GLY A 40 -0.41 13.33 4.22
C GLY A 40 0.96 13.71 4.77
N GLY A 41 1.19 15.01 4.99
CA GLY A 41 2.42 15.55 5.57
C GLY A 41 3.61 15.57 4.61
N CYS A 42 3.52 14.96 3.44
CA CYS A 42 4.61 14.90 2.46
C CYS A 42 4.81 16.26 1.79
N TYR A 43 6.05 16.80 1.87
CA TYR A 43 6.40 18.02 1.16
C TYR A 43 6.43 17.80 -0.35
N THR A 44 6.93 16.64 -0.78
CA THR A 44 6.99 16.22 -2.18
C THR A 44 5.94 15.14 -2.47
N ASN A 45 5.20 15.30 -3.55
CA ASN A 45 4.18 14.36 -3.98
C ASN A 45 4.19 14.22 -5.50
N HIS A 46 4.02 13.01 -6.02
CA HIS A 46 3.96 12.76 -7.45
C HIS A 46 2.75 11.89 -7.79
N PRO A 47 1.97 12.28 -8.82
CA PRO A 47 0.81 11.51 -9.22
C PRO A 47 1.13 10.41 -10.23
N GLY A 48 0.38 9.33 -10.18
CA GLY A 48 0.24 8.36 -11.25
C GLY A 48 -1.23 8.05 -11.44
N VAL A 49 -1.72 8.16 -12.67
CA VAL A 49 -3.13 7.85 -12.98
C VAL A 49 -3.18 6.64 -13.91
N VAL A 50 -4.07 5.71 -13.60
CA VAL A 50 -4.31 4.53 -14.42
C VAL A 50 -5.79 4.14 -14.41
N ASP A 51 -6.28 3.73 -15.57
CA ASP A 51 -7.55 3.03 -15.69
C ASP A 51 -7.27 1.53 -15.73
N PHE A 52 -7.88 0.78 -14.83
CA PHE A 52 -7.66 -0.64 -14.68
C PHE A 52 -8.98 -1.37 -14.36
N MET A 53 -9.32 -2.37 -15.15
CA MET A 53 -10.52 -3.21 -15.00
C MET A 53 -11.84 -2.42 -14.83
N GLY A 54 -11.97 -1.30 -15.54
CA GLY A 54 -13.16 -0.44 -15.49
C GLY A 54 -13.21 0.56 -14.33
N HIS A 55 -12.14 0.67 -13.57
CA HIS A 55 -11.95 1.59 -12.47
C HIS A 55 -10.82 2.57 -12.77
N SER A 56 -10.85 3.76 -12.21
CA SER A 56 -9.78 4.76 -12.35
C SER A 56 -9.11 5.01 -11.01
N TYR A 57 -7.79 5.03 -11.00
CA TYR A 57 -6.98 5.15 -9.79
C TYR A 57 -5.99 6.29 -9.88
N LEU A 58 -5.86 7.03 -8.77
CA LEU A 58 -4.79 7.98 -8.53
C LEU A 58 -3.81 7.40 -7.51
N PHE A 59 -2.59 7.12 -7.95
CA PHE A 59 -1.46 6.81 -7.07
C PHE A 59 -0.75 8.09 -6.68
N TYR A 60 -0.33 8.18 -5.43
CA TYR A 60 0.35 9.36 -4.90
C TYR A 60 1.29 8.99 -3.75
N HIS A 61 2.02 9.95 -3.23
CA HIS A 61 2.92 9.75 -2.10
C HIS A 61 2.36 10.34 -0.80
N ASP A 62 2.64 9.64 0.31
CA ASP A 62 2.47 10.16 1.66
C ASP A 62 3.67 9.79 2.55
N GLN A 63 3.64 10.18 3.82
CA GLN A 63 4.66 9.85 4.81
C GLN A 63 4.08 9.12 6.02
N LYS A 64 2.97 8.43 5.85
CA LYS A 64 2.20 7.83 6.96
C LYS A 64 2.82 6.57 7.53
N LEU A 65 3.63 5.84 6.77
CA LEU A 65 4.36 4.69 7.30
C LEU A 65 5.40 5.16 8.33
N LYS A 66 5.75 4.26 9.24
CA LYS A 66 6.76 4.53 10.26
C LYS A 66 8.08 4.92 9.61
N GLY A 67 8.75 5.95 10.17
CA GLY A 67 9.95 6.53 9.57
C GLY A 67 9.69 7.43 8.37
N GLY A 68 8.43 7.63 8.00
CA GLY A 68 8.05 8.48 6.88
C GLY A 68 8.45 9.93 7.05
N SER A 69 8.85 10.55 5.96
CA SER A 69 9.20 11.97 5.85
C SER A 69 8.99 12.44 4.42
N SER A 70 9.23 13.72 4.16
CA SER A 70 9.12 14.27 2.81
C SER A 70 9.95 13.54 1.74
N PHE A 71 10.99 12.82 2.15
CA PHE A 71 11.89 12.06 1.27
C PHE A 71 11.90 10.55 1.56
N HIS A 72 11.28 10.11 2.66
CA HIS A 72 10.98 8.70 2.94
C HIS A 72 9.47 8.50 2.79
N ARG A 73 9.07 8.27 1.55
CA ARG A 73 7.67 8.29 1.11
C ARG A 73 7.15 6.87 0.94
N SER A 74 5.88 6.70 1.25
CA SER A 74 5.08 5.53 0.90
C SER A 74 4.15 5.85 -0.27
N VAL A 75 3.70 4.82 -0.96
CA VAL A 75 2.72 4.93 -2.04
C VAL A 75 1.34 4.65 -1.47
N SER A 76 0.40 5.51 -1.80
CA SER A 76 -1.01 5.36 -1.51
C SER A 76 -1.84 5.46 -2.79
N VAL A 77 -3.08 5.03 -2.74
CA VAL A 77 -3.97 5.01 -3.90
C VAL A 77 -5.39 5.35 -3.50
N GLU A 78 -6.06 6.15 -4.34
CA GLU A 78 -7.50 6.41 -4.28
C GLU A 78 -8.16 5.97 -5.58
N GLU A 79 -9.36 5.42 -5.48
CA GLU A 79 -10.23 5.21 -6.63
C GLU A 79 -11.05 6.46 -6.88
N PHE A 80 -11.30 6.77 -8.14
CA PHE A 80 -12.15 7.89 -8.52
C PHE A 80 -12.97 7.59 -9.79
N THR A 81 -13.95 8.42 -10.04
CA THR A 81 -14.68 8.45 -11.31
C THR A 81 -14.54 9.84 -11.90
N TYR A 82 -14.19 9.94 -13.18
CA TYR A 82 -14.18 11.21 -13.89
C TYR A 82 -15.57 11.85 -13.83
N ASN A 83 -15.61 13.18 -13.75
CA ASN A 83 -16.85 13.91 -13.91
C ASN A 83 -17.43 13.70 -15.32
N GLU A 84 -18.72 14.01 -15.52
CA GLU A 84 -19.40 13.82 -16.80
C GLU A 84 -18.73 14.57 -17.96
N ASP A 85 -18.08 15.69 -17.67
CA ASP A 85 -17.32 16.49 -18.63
C ASP A 85 -15.88 15.99 -18.86
N GLY A 86 -15.50 14.89 -18.23
CA GLY A 86 -14.17 14.29 -18.32
C GLY A 86 -13.12 14.94 -17.41
N THR A 87 -13.50 15.88 -16.54
CA THR A 87 -12.57 16.46 -15.57
C THR A 87 -12.33 15.53 -14.37
N PHE A 88 -11.22 15.75 -13.65
CA PHE A 88 -10.99 15.05 -12.38
C PHE A 88 -11.84 15.66 -11.26
N PRO A 89 -12.43 14.82 -10.37
CA PRO A 89 -12.91 15.32 -9.10
C PRO A 89 -11.75 15.73 -8.20
N THR A 90 -12.02 16.54 -7.18
CA THR A 90 -11.04 16.75 -6.10
C THR A 90 -11.05 15.56 -5.16
N LEU A 91 -9.88 14.93 -4.97
CA LEU A 91 -9.70 13.75 -4.14
C LEU A 91 -9.05 14.13 -2.79
N ASN A 92 -9.40 13.40 -1.77
CA ASN A 92 -8.75 13.45 -0.47
C ASN A 92 -8.17 12.08 -0.13
N MET A 93 -7.06 12.09 0.60
CA MET A 93 -6.46 10.86 1.10
C MET A 93 -7.38 10.15 2.07
N THR A 94 -7.56 8.85 1.90
CA THR A 94 -8.30 8.00 2.83
C THR A 94 -7.37 7.15 3.67
N GLU A 95 -7.88 6.60 4.76
CA GLU A 95 -7.11 5.66 5.60
C GLU A 95 -7.18 4.22 5.08
N ASP A 96 -8.25 3.88 4.40
CA ASP A 96 -8.50 2.52 3.96
C ASP A 96 -8.21 2.28 2.48
N GLY A 97 -8.01 3.35 1.69
CA GLY A 97 -7.83 3.25 0.24
C GLY A 97 -9.06 2.68 -0.48
N PRO A 98 -8.93 2.30 -1.76
CA PRO A 98 -10.04 1.80 -2.56
C PRO A 98 -10.53 0.42 -2.12
N ALA A 99 -11.73 0.08 -2.54
CA ALA A 99 -12.24 -1.28 -2.42
C ALA A 99 -11.41 -2.24 -3.29
N PRO A 100 -11.10 -3.46 -2.81
CA PRO A 100 -10.44 -4.47 -3.64
C PRO A 100 -11.31 -4.87 -4.84
N ILE A 101 -10.73 -4.95 -6.03
CA ILE A 101 -11.42 -5.38 -7.25
C ILE A 101 -11.70 -6.89 -7.22
N ALA A 102 -10.76 -7.67 -6.68
CA ALA A 102 -10.83 -9.11 -6.64
C ALA A 102 -10.67 -9.63 -5.21
N LYS A 103 -11.08 -10.89 -5.02
CA LYS A 103 -10.90 -11.59 -3.76
C LYS A 103 -9.46 -12.09 -3.64
N LEU A 104 -8.89 -12.02 -2.43
CA LEU A 104 -7.61 -12.62 -2.10
C LEU A 104 -7.84 -14.10 -1.76
N ASP A 105 -7.19 -14.99 -2.51
CA ASP A 105 -7.15 -16.43 -2.21
C ASP A 105 -6.12 -16.70 -1.11
N PRO A 106 -6.52 -17.02 0.13
CA PRO A 106 -5.59 -17.25 1.24
C PRO A 106 -4.83 -18.58 1.13
N TYR A 107 -5.16 -19.43 0.15
CA TYR A 107 -4.47 -20.70 -0.10
C TYR A 107 -3.32 -20.56 -1.10
N GLN A 108 -3.11 -19.36 -1.62
CA GLN A 108 -1.94 -19.01 -2.42
C GLN A 108 -0.90 -18.27 -1.55
N TRP A 109 0.36 -18.39 -1.96
CA TRP A 109 1.41 -17.59 -1.35
C TRP A 109 1.21 -16.11 -1.68
N THR A 110 1.21 -15.28 -0.66
CA THR A 110 1.07 -13.82 -0.80
C THR A 110 2.24 -13.16 -0.09
N GLU A 111 2.91 -12.25 -0.78
CA GLU A 111 4.00 -11.47 -0.19
C GLU A 111 3.47 -10.54 0.90
N ALA A 112 4.19 -10.46 2.02
CA ALA A 112 3.71 -9.76 3.21
C ALA A 112 3.58 -8.25 3.00
N GLU A 113 4.33 -7.67 2.08
CA GLU A 113 4.23 -6.26 1.69
C GLU A 113 3.00 -5.94 0.83
N THR A 114 2.24 -6.95 0.40
CA THR A 114 0.94 -6.80 -0.27
C THR A 114 -0.18 -6.61 0.77
N TYR A 115 -0.06 -5.60 1.62
CA TYR A 115 -1.07 -5.27 2.62
C TYR A 115 -1.88 -4.02 2.25
N ALA A 116 -3.11 -3.95 2.74
CA ALA A 116 -3.97 -2.78 2.57
C ALA A 116 -3.68 -1.68 3.61
N LYS A 117 -3.20 -2.05 4.79
CA LYS A 117 -2.79 -1.12 5.86
C LYS A 117 -1.72 -1.75 6.72
N GLY A 118 -0.68 -1.00 7.03
CA GLY A 118 0.40 -1.37 7.96
C GLY A 118 0.49 -0.40 9.14
N THR A 119 0.79 -0.91 10.33
CA THR A 119 1.07 -0.11 11.52
C THR A 119 2.40 -0.55 12.12
N ASN A 120 3.31 0.37 12.33
CA ASN A 120 4.66 0.11 12.86
C ASN A 120 5.42 -0.98 12.08
N VAL A 121 5.31 -0.97 10.76
CA VAL A 121 6.06 -1.82 9.84
C VAL A 121 6.77 -0.95 8.81
N GLU A 122 7.87 -1.45 8.30
CA GLU A 122 8.62 -0.88 7.17
C GLU A 122 8.86 -1.97 6.14
N SER A 123 9.28 -1.61 4.95
CA SER A 123 9.70 -2.56 3.91
C SER A 123 11.15 -2.27 3.51
N GLU A 124 11.88 -3.32 3.19
CA GLU A 124 13.26 -3.23 2.75
C GLU A 124 13.52 -4.14 1.56
N GLY A 125 14.51 -3.77 0.75
CA GLY A 125 15.00 -4.61 -0.34
C GLY A 125 15.83 -5.78 0.20
N ASN A 126 15.54 -6.98 -0.28
CA ASN A 126 16.26 -8.19 0.05
C ASN A 126 16.71 -8.90 -1.23
N GLY A 127 18.01 -9.08 -1.38
CA GLY A 127 18.61 -9.68 -2.59
C GLY A 127 18.19 -11.13 -2.89
N THR A 128 17.55 -11.80 -1.95
CA THR A 128 17.10 -13.19 -2.11
C THR A 128 15.62 -13.30 -2.46
N VAL A 129 14.78 -12.45 -1.86
CA VAL A 129 13.31 -12.53 -1.99
C VAL A 129 12.68 -11.29 -2.63
N GLY A 130 13.46 -10.29 -2.97
CA GLY A 130 12.97 -9.02 -3.54
C GLY A 130 12.69 -8.00 -2.46
N MET A 131 11.47 -7.91 -1.98
CA MET A 131 11.07 -7.06 -0.85
C MET A 131 10.63 -7.92 0.32
N ASN A 132 10.73 -7.39 1.52
CA ASN A 132 10.14 -7.97 2.73
C ASN A 132 9.76 -6.88 3.73
N LEU A 133 8.88 -7.21 4.66
CA LEU A 133 8.61 -6.35 5.81
C LEU A 133 9.74 -6.43 6.83
N CYS A 134 10.10 -5.29 7.40
CA CYS A 134 11.14 -5.16 8.42
C CYS A 134 10.68 -4.28 9.58
N ASP A 135 11.58 -4.10 10.55
CA ASP A 135 11.38 -3.31 11.78
C ASP A 135 10.11 -3.67 12.56
N ILE A 136 9.71 -4.94 12.48
CA ILE A 136 8.52 -5.49 13.14
C ILE A 136 8.77 -5.57 14.65
N LYS A 137 7.87 -4.97 15.42
CA LYS A 137 7.93 -4.88 16.89
C LYS A 137 6.62 -5.34 17.51
N ASN A 138 6.61 -5.42 18.83
CA ASN A 138 5.36 -5.66 19.54
C ASN A 138 4.31 -4.61 19.19
N GLY A 139 3.12 -5.04 18.80
CA GLY A 139 2.03 -4.18 18.32
C GLY A 139 2.13 -3.75 16.85
N SER A 140 3.09 -4.27 16.09
CA SER A 140 3.07 -4.13 14.62
C SER A 140 1.93 -4.96 14.03
N THR A 141 1.22 -4.38 13.07
CA THR A 141 0.11 -5.06 12.39
C THR A 141 0.17 -4.84 10.88
N ILE A 142 -0.30 -5.81 10.13
CA ILE A 142 -0.69 -5.66 8.72
C ILE A 142 -2.12 -6.12 8.53
N LYS A 143 -2.86 -5.47 7.65
CA LYS A 143 -4.22 -5.83 7.28
C LYS A 143 -4.28 -6.15 5.80
N VAL A 144 -4.78 -7.31 5.46
CA VAL A 144 -5.18 -7.66 4.10
C VAL A 144 -6.70 -7.58 4.00
N LYS A 145 -7.21 -7.23 2.82
CA LYS A 145 -8.65 -7.06 2.58
C LYS A 145 -9.19 -8.13 1.65
N ASN A 146 -10.50 -8.33 1.73
CA ASN A 146 -11.27 -9.15 0.80
C ASN A 146 -10.78 -10.60 0.68
N VAL A 147 -10.34 -11.18 1.80
CA VAL A 147 -9.90 -12.57 1.86
C VAL A 147 -11.10 -13.50 1.72
N ASP A 148 -11.05 -14.42 0.77
CA ASP A 148 -12.10 -15.40 0.52
C ASP A 148 -11.60 -16.81 0.80
N PHE A 149 -12.03 -17.38 1.91
CA PHE A 149 -11.74 -18.79 2.27
C PHE A 149 -12.56 -19.80 1.45
N GLY A 150 -13.53 -19.34 0.65
CA GLY A 150 -14.44 -20.20 -0.08
C GLY A 150 -15.26 -21.12 0.84
N GLU A 151 -15.55 -22.32 0.36
CA GLU A 151 -16.28 -23.34 1.13
C GLU A 151 -15.37 -24.22 2.01
N LYS A 152 -14.05 -24.02 1.93
CA LYS A 152 -13.06 -24.83 2.67
C LYS A 152 -12.66 -24.14 3.95
N SER A 153 -12.53 -24.91 5.03
CA SER A 153 -11.96 -24.42 6.27
C SER A 153 -10.43 -24.44 6.19
N ALA A 154 -9.80 -23.33 6.55
CA ALA A 154 -8.35 -23.29 6.75
C ALA A 154 -7.99 -24.07 8.02
N VAL A 155 -6.98 -24.95 7.91
CA VAL A 155 -6.52 -25.80 9.03
C VAL A 155 -5.13 -25.42 9.51
N SER A 156 -4.38 -24.61 8.75
CA SER A 156 -3.05 -24.14 9.11
C SER A 156 -2.73 -22.83 8.43
N PHE A 157 -1.83 -22.08 9.03
CA PHE A 157 -1.23 -20.87 8.48
C PHE A 157 0.28 -21.05 8.40
N ARG A 158 0.89 -20.58 7.32
CA ARG A 158 2.33 -20.62 7.10
C ARG A 158 2.85 -19.21 6.81
N ALA A 159 3.97 -18.85 7.41
CA ALA A 159 4.66 -17.59 7.12
C ALA A 159 6.16 -17.83 7.00
N ALA A 160 6.81 -17.14 6.05
CA ALA A 160 8.26 -17.06 5.98
C ALA A 160 8.70 -15.86 6.84
N ILE A 161 9.39 -16.13 7.94
CA ILE A 161 9.77 -15.13 8.92
C ILE A 161 11.21 -15.38 9.35
N ALA A 162 12.02 -14.29 9.39
CA ALA A 162 13.31 -14.29 10.05
C ALA A 162 13.20 -13.49 11.36
N SER A 163 13.72 -14.01 12.45
CA SER A 163 13.71 -13.32 13.74
C SER A 163 14.91 -13.69 14.60
N GLU A 164 15.50 -12.69 15.24
CA GLU A 164 16.55 -12.85 16.24
C GLU A 164 16.01 -13.10 17.65
N LYS A 165 14.70 -13.06 17.82
CA LYS A 165 14.02 -13.22 19.11
C LYS A 165 12.79 -14.11 18.95
N LYS A 166 12.45 -14.81 20.03
CA LYS A 166 11.15 -15.48 20.09
C LYS A 166 10.03 -14.46 20.07
N ALA A 167 9.03 -14.71 19.27
CA ALA A 167 7.85 -13.85 19.14
C ALA A 167 6.60 -14.69 18.88
N THR A 168 5.46 -14.05 18.89
CA THR A 168 4.17 -14.63 18.54
C THR A 168 3.51 -13.74 17.51
N MET A 169 2.96 -14.34 16.46
CA MET A 169 2.08 -13.66 15.51
C MET A 169 0.66 -14.18 15.74
N GLU A 170 -0.28 -13.27 15.82
CA GLU A 170 -1.71 -13.57 15.95
C GLU A 170 -2.43 -13.20 14.65
N LEU A 171 -3.40 -14.01 14.27
CA LEU A 171 -4.29 -13.78 13.13
C LEU A 171 -5.68 -13.47 13.67
N HIS A 172 -6.18 -12.29 13.33
CA HIS A 172 -7.50 -11.83 13.73
C HIS A 172 -8.38 -11.57 12.50
N LEU A 173 -9.69 -11.72 12.65
CA LEU A 173 -10.67 -11.30 11.65
C LEU A 173 -11.07 -9.85 11.87
N ASP A 174 -11.30 -9.14 10.79
CA ASP A 174 -11.86 -7.78 10.70
C ASP A 174 -10.97 -6.68 11.29
N SER A 175 -10.45 -6.85 12.50
CA SER A 175 -9.58 -5.87 13.17
C SER A 175 -8.51 -6.55 14.01
N ALA A 176 -7.51 -5.79 14.47
CA ALA A 176 -6.46 -6.30 15.36
C ALA A 176 -7.01 -6.82 16.71
N ASP A 177 -8.16 -6.29 17.16
CA ASP A 177 -8.86 -6.71 18.36
C ASP A 177 -10.06 -7.64 18.06
N GLY A 178 -10.21 -8.07 16.82
CA GLY A 178 -11.29 -8.95 16.38
C GLY A 178 -11.09 -10.40 16.81
N PRO A 179 -11.96 -11.32 16.37
CA PRO A 179 -11.86 -12.73 16.72
C PRO A 179 -10.50 -13.33 16.35
N LEU A 180 -9.80 -13.89 17.32
CA LEU A 180 -8.56 -14.62 17.12
C LEU A 180 -8.85 -15.96 16.41
N ILE A 181 -8.25 -16.17 15.24
CA ILE A 181 -8.42 -17.39 14.44
C ILE A 181 -7.15 -18.26 14.38
N GLY A 182 -6.02 -17.74 14.79
CA GLY A 182 -4.77 -18.50 14.79
C GLY A 182 -3.62 -17.80 15.48
N THR A 183 -2.66 -18.58 15.94
CA THR A 183 -1.44 -18.12 16.59
C THR A 183 -0.26 -18.87 16.02
N LEU A 184 0.80 -18.15 15.61
CA LEU A 184 2.06 -18.70 15.13
C LEU A 184 3.18 -18.35 16.12
N SER A 185 3.85 -19.37 16.66
CA SER A 185 5.04 -19.17 17.49
C SER A 185 6.28 -19.04 16.59
N ILE A 186 7.01 -17.94 16.73
CA ILE A 186 8.22 -17.66 15.97
C ILE A 186 9.42 -18.07 16.84
N CYS A 187 10.24 -18.99 16.32
CA CYS A 187 11.46 -19.46 16.98
C CYS A 187 12.67 -18.64 16.56
N LEU A 188 13.71 -18.66 17.38
CA LEU A 188 15.01 -18.08 17.03
C LEU A 188 15.60 -18.80 15.81
N LEU A 189 16.03 -18.02 14.82
CA LEU A 189 16.89 -18.49 13.74
C LEU A 189 18.31 -17.98 14.02
N TYR A 190 19.22 -18.89 14.31
CA TYR A 190 20.63 -18.56 14.56
C TYR A 190 21.47 -18.35 13.29
N THR A 191 20.89 -18.64 12.12
CA THR A 191 21.57 -18.45 10.82
C THR A 191 20.55 -17.92 9.82
N SER A 192 21.00 -17.07 8.89
CA SER A 192 20.22 -16.77 7.68
C SER A 192 19.76 -18.08 7.05
N PRO A 193 18.49 -18.19 6.63
CA PRO A 193 18.00 -19.41 6.01
C PRO A 193 18.87 -19.74 4.80
N SER A 194 19.59 -20.86 4.88
CA SER A 194 20.28 -21.41 3.72
C SER A 194 19.23 -21.82 2.69
N PRO A 195 19.50 -21.68 1.37
CA PRO A 195 18.60 -22.17 0.33
C PRO A 195 18.26 -23.68 0.45
N ARG A 196 18.96 -24.41 1.31
CA ARG A 196 18.72 -25.82 1.60
C ARG A 196 17.62 -26.06 2.66
N ASP A 197 17.26 -25.07 3.46
CA ASP A 197 16.27 -25.23 4.54
C ASP A 197 14.80 -25.13 4.07
N LYS A 198 14.57 -25.09 2.77
CA LYS A 198 13.22 -25.15 2.18
C LYS A 198 12.52 -26.50 2.31
N ARG A 199 13.06 -27.45 3.07
CA ARG A 199 12.55 -28.81 3.23
C ARG A 199 12.21 -29.22 4.67
N GLN A 200 11.82 -28.27 5.51
CA GLN A 200 11.17 -28.67 6.77
C GLN A 200 9.69 -28.26 6.69
N SER A 201 8.92 -29.19 6.18
CA SER A 201 7.45 -29.25 6.25
C SER A 201 7.00 -29.54 7.66
#